data_0e82453f2f3c289b306d7683e90c1382
#
_entry.id   0e82453f2f3c289b306d7683e90c1382
#
_cell.length_a   1.000
_cell.length_b   1.000
_cell.length_c   1.000
_cell.angle_alpha   90.00
_cell.angle_beta   90.00
_cell.angle_gamma   90.00
#
_symmetry.space_group_name_H-M   'P 1'
#
loop_
_entity.id
_entity.type
_entity.pdbx_description
1 polymer ?
#
loop_
_entity_poly.entity_id
_entity_poly.type
_entity_poly.pdbx_seq_one_letter_code
_entity_poly.pdbx_strand_id
1 'polypeptide(L)'
;MMNTINTKVLDFTISIIDTLYRGRHFQRFWVLEEIARAPYFAFLSVLHLRESMGLRGPEHIYLMEEHFAQTLNETEHLEYMESRGGNAYWVDRFFARHLVLIYYWVNVVYYWLSPRSAYHLSYEIELHAEDTYAKYLKYEDCDDKDIERIMIDEKHHAQELKEAMEMIK
;
A
#
# COMPACT_ATOMS: atom_id res chain seq x y z
N MET A 1 2.62 -4.04 21.40
CA MET A 1 3.63 -5.01 20.89
C MET A 1 3.52 -5.22 19.38
N MET A 2 2.35 -5.53 18.84
CA MET A 2 2.16 -5.77 17.38
C MET A 2 2.50 -4.54 16.53
N ASN A 3 2.04 -3.34 16.92
CA ASN A 3 2.37 -2.09 16.22
C ASN A 3 3.88 -1.82 16.13
N THR A 4 4.62 -2.13 17.19
CA THR A 4 6.10 -2.00 17.19
C THR A 4 6.77 -2.98 16.23
N ILE A 5 6.16 -4.15 15.98
CA ILE A 5 6.66 -5.12 14.99
C ILE A 5 6.41 -4.59 13.59
N ASN A 6 5.22 -4.09 13.31
CA ASN A 6 4.87 -3.50 12.01
C ASN A 6 5.85 -2.38 11.62
N THR A 7 6.08 -1.42 12.53
CA THR A 7 7.02 -0.31 12.29
C THR A 7 8.43 -0.81 11.98
N LYS A 8 8.94 -1.79 12.76
CA LYS A 8 10.28 -2.35 12.50
C LYS A 8 10.41 -3.10 11.18
N VAL A 9 9.37 -3.85 10.80
CA VAL A 9 9.34 -4.55 9.51
C VAL A 9 9.32 -3.54 8.37
N LEU A 10 8.51 -2.49 8.50
CA LEU A 10 8.42 -1.42 7.52
C LEU A 10 9.76 -0.69 7.39
N ASP A 11 10.36 -0.23 8.50
CA ASP A 11 11.65 0.47 8.51
C ASP A 11 12.75 -0.35 7.82
N PHE A 12 12.79 -1.67 8.08
CA PHE A 12 13.73 -2.56 7.44
C PHE A 12 13.49 -2.67 5.93
N THR A 13 12.23 -2.83 5.52
CA THR A 13 11.85 -2.92 4.10
C THR A 13 12.19 -1.63 3.36
N ILE A 14 11.87 -0.47 3.95
CA ILE A 14 12.19 0.86 3.41
C ILE A 14 13.70 1.02 3.22
N SER A 15 14.50 0.64 4.23
CA SER A 15 15.96 0.73 4.15
C SER A 15 16.53 -0.07 2.97
N ILE A 16 15.95 -1.23 2.68
CA ILE A 16 16.33 -2.05 1.51
C ILE A 16 15.95 -1.33 0.21
N ILE A 17 14.70 -0.85 0.11
CA ILE A 17 14.20 -0.17 -1.07
C ILE A 17 15.03 1.11 -1.35
N ASP A 18 15.29 1.92 -0.33
CA ASP A 18 16.09 3.15 -0.45
C ASP A 18 17.52 2.87 -0.93
N THR A 19 18.08 1.75 -0.49
CA THR A 19 19.42 1.34 -0.92
C THR A 19 19.43 0.87 -2.36
N LEU A 20 18.48 0.03 -2.75
CA LEU A 20 18.39 -0.56 -4.09
C LEU A 20 18.02 0.46 -5.16
N TYR A 21 17.15 1.43 -4.81
CA TYR A 21 16.61 2.40 -5.76
C TYR A 21 17.17 3.81 -5.60
N ARG A 22 18.33 3.93 -4.97
CA ARG A 22 18.99 5.23 -4.74
C ARG A 22 19.21 5.99 -6.06
N GLY A 23 18.63 7.19 -6.18
CA GLY A 23 18.70 8.03 -7.39
C GLY A 23 17.81 7.55 -8.55
N ARG A 24 16.93 6.58 -8.31
CA ARG A 24 15.99 6.05 -9.30
C ARG A 24 14.54 6.24 -8.80
N HIS A 25 14.07 7.51 -8.78
CA HIS A 25 12.82 7.88 -8.12
C HIS A 25 11.60 7.12 -8.66
N PHE A 26 11.38 7.09 -9.98
CA PHE A 26 10.21 6.45 -10.55
C PHE A 26 10.22 4.92 -10.42
N GLN A 27 11.40 4.28 -10.43
CA GLN A 27 11.50 2.84 -10.14
C GLN A 27 11.17 2.56 -8.67
N ARG A 28 11.64 3.42 -7.76
CA ARG A 28 11.30 3.34 -6.33
C ARG A 28 9.80 3.51 -6.11
N PHE A 29 9.20 4.52 -6.71
CA PHE A 29 7.76 4.79 -6.62
C PHE A 29 6.95 3.61 -7.17
N TRP A 30 7.31 3.11 -8.35
CA TRP A 30 6.66 1.95 -8.92
C TRP A 30 6.66 0.72 -7.99
N VAL A 31 7.76 0.45 -7.28
CA VAL A 31 7.84 -0.63 -6.29
C VAL A 31 6.99 -0.33 -5.07
N LEU A 32 6.93 0.92 -4.62
CA LEU A 32 6.07 1.33 -3.50
C LEU A 32 4.60 1.11 -3.84
N GLU A 33 4.13 1.51 -5.02
CA GLU A 33 2.75 1.28 -5.48
C GLU A 33 2.41 -0.21 -5.62
N GLU A 34 3.33 -1.02 -6.13
CA GLU A 34 3.14 -2.49 -6.16
C GLU A 34 2.97 -3.06 -4.74
N ILE A 35 3.66 -2.51 -3.75
CA ILE A 35 3.55 -2.92 -2.34
C ILE A 35 2.25 -2.39 -1.72
N ALA A 36 1.93 -1.11 -1.88
CA ALA A 36 0.76 -0.44 -1.29
C ALA A 36 -0.55 -1.10 -1.75
N ARG A 37 -0.66 -1.43 -3.02
CA ARG A 37 -1.83 -2.08 -3.61
C ARG A 37 -2.13 -3.48 -3.07
N ALA A 38 -1.10 -4.27 -2.72
CA ALA A 38 -1.25 -5.69 -2.38
C ALA A 38 -2.16 -5.96 -1.15
N PRO A 39 -2.10 -5.18 -0.06
CA PRO A 39 -3.00 -5.35 1.09
C PRO A 39 -4.47 -5.20 0.74
N TYR A 40 -4.85 -4.25 -0.10
CA TYR A 40 -6.25 -4.01 -0.46
C TYR A 40 -6.87 -5.22 -1.19
N PHE A 41 -6.14 -5.83 -2.12
CA PHE A 41 -6.56 -7.10 -2.73
C PHE A 41 -6.70 -8.23 -1.70
N ALA A 42 -5.78 -8.28 -0.72
CA ALA A 42 -5.84 -9.28 0.33
C ALA A 42 -7.05 -9.06 1.26
N PHE A 43 -7.34 -7.80 1.61
CA PHE A 43 -8.50 -7.44 2.43
C PHE A 43 -9.81 -7.80 1.74
N LEU A 44 -9.97 -7.46 0.46
CA LEU A 44 -11.12 -7.84 -0.36
C LEU A 44 -11.30 -9.36 -0.41
N SER A 45 -10.22 -10.11 -0.62
CA SER A 45 -10.25 -11.58 -0.67
C SER A 45 -10.72 -12.19 0.65
N VAL A 46 -10.24 -11.67 1.78
CA VAL A 46 -10.64 -12.14 3.11
C VAL A 46 -12.08 -11.74 3.45
N LEU A 47 -12.50 -10.53 3.10
CA LEU A 47 -13.88 -10.09 3.28
C LEU A 47 -14.85 -10.96 2.50
N HIS A 48 -14.53 -11.24 1.23
CA HIS A 48 -15.33 -12.17 0.42
C HIS A 48 -15.37 -13.59 1.01
N LEU A 49 -14.24 -14.10 1.49
CA LEU A 49 -14.20 -15.41 2.14
C LEU A 49 -15.06 -15.44 3.41
N ARG A 50 -14.97 -14.41 4.27
CA ARG A 50 -15.82 -14.28 5.47
C ARG A 50 -17.30 -14.25 5.11
N GLU A 51 -17.69 -13.50 4.08
CA GLU A 51 -19.07 -13.47 3.59
C GLU A 51 -19.55 -14.87 3.17
N SER A 52 -18.74 -15.59 2.40
CA SER A 52 -19.05 -16.95 1.93
C SER A 52 -19.21 -17.96 3.07
N MET A 53 -18.59 -17.68 4.22
CA MET A 53 -18.71 -18.50 5.44
C MET A 53 -19.82 -18.01 6.41
N GLY A 54 -20.59 -16.99 6.03
CA GLY A 54 -21.62 -16.40 6.88
C GLY A 54 -21.07 -15.54 8.03
N LEU A 55 -19.81 -15.10 7.95
CA LEU A 55 -19.12 -14.29 8.97
C LEU A 55 -19.13 -12.79 8.61
N ARG A 56 -20.21 -12.33 8.01
CA ARG A 56 -20.36 -10.93 7.59
C ARG A 56 -20.68 -10.03 8.77
N GLY A 57 -19.83 -9.03 9.05
CA GLY A 57 -20.08 -7.96 10.04
C GLY A 57 -20.94 -6.82 9.48
N PRO A 58 -21.42 -5.91 10.33
CA PRO A 58 -22.21 -4.76 9.90
C PRO A 58 -21.42 -3.77 9.02
N GLU A 59 -20.10 -3.68 9.22
CA GLU A 59 -19.17 -2.83 8.47
C GLU A 59 -18.77 -3.40 7.11
N HIS A 60 -19.20 -4.61 6.79
CA HIS A 60 -18.68 -5.38 5.66
C HIS A 60 -18.80 -4.67 4.30
N ILE A 61 -19.98 -4.11 4.00
CA ILE A 61 -20.22 -3.42 2.71
C ILE A 61 -19.34 -2.18 2.61
N TYR A 62 -19.27 -1.38 3.66
CA TYR A 62 -18.42 -0.21 3.71
C TYR A 62 -16.95 -0.57 3.43
N LEU A 63 -16.41 -1.56 4.14
CA LEU A 63 -15.02 -2.00 3.93
C LEU A 63 -14.76 -2.56 2.52
N MET A 64 -15.76 -3.26 1.92
CA MET A 64 -15.64 -3.73 0.54
C MET A 64 -15.58 -2.57 -0.45
N GLU A 65 -16.45 -1.56 -0.29
CA GLU A 65 -16.49 -0.38 -1.17
C GLU A 65 -15.19 0.41 -1.07
N GLU A 66 -14.72 0.71 0.15
CA GLU A 66 -13.47 1.43 0.40
C GLU A 66 -12.26 0.72 -0.20
N HIS A 67 -12.07 -0.55 0.13
CA HIS A 67 -10.90 -1.27 -0.39
C HIS A 67 -10.94 -1.50 -1.89
N PHE A 68 -12.13 -1.57 -2.48
CA PHE A 68 -12.25 -1.63 -3.93
C PHE A 68 -11.85 -0.30 -4.58
N ALA A 69 -12.29 0.83 -4.01
CA ALA A 69 -11.91 2.15 -4.46
C ALA A 69 -10.40 2.38 -4.34
N GLN A 70 -9.81 2.05 -3.18
CA GLN A 70 -8.37 2.13 -2.94
C GLN A 70 -7.58 1.25 -3.92
N THR A 71 -8.03 0.02 -4.18
CA THR A 71 -7.38 -0.87 -5.16
C THR A 71 -7.32 -0.27 -6.56
N LEU A 72 -8.38 0.40 -7.00
CA LEU A 72 -8.43 1.06 -8.30
C LEU A 72 -7.52 2.29 -8.34
N ASN A 73 -7.55 3.11 -7.29
CA ASN A 73 -6.72 4.29 -7.18
C ASN A 73 -5.22 3.95 -7.19
N GLU A 74 -4.79 2.97 -6.39
CA GLU A 74 -3.42 2.43 -6.40
C GLU A 74 -3.00 1.88 -7.78
N THR A 75 -3.96 1.35 -8.54
CA THR A 75 -3.69 0.89 -9.90
C THR A 75 -3.44 2.07 -10.84
N GLU A 76 -4.17 3.17 -10.71
CA GLU A 76 -3.93 4.40 -11.46
C GLU A 76 -2.57 5.03 -11.12
N HIS A 77 -2.19 5.04 -9.83
CA HIS A 77 -0.85 5.48 -9.39
C HIS A 77 0.25 4.64 -10.06
N LEU A 78 0.08 3.32 -10.03
CA LEU A 78 1.04 2.39 -10.65
C LEU A 78 1.17 2.64 -12.17
N GLU A 79 0.05 2.83 -12.89
CA GLU A 79 0.06 3.14 -14.32
C GLU A 79 0.79 4.45 -14.60
N TYR A 80 0.60 5.47 -13.76
CA TYR A 80 1.35 6.71 -13.87
C TYR A 80 2.86 6.47 -13.69
N MET A 81 3.28 5.72 -12.67
CA MET A 81 4.70 5.40 -12.47
C MET A 81 5.28 4.59 -13.64
N GLU A 82 4.50 3.70 -14.23
CA GLU A 82 4.89 2.95 -15.44
C GLU A 82 5.10 3.89 -16.64
N SER A 83 4.21 4.86 -16.84
CA SER A 83 4.33 5.86 -17.90
C SER A 83 5.61 6.71 -17.79
N ARG A 84 6.13 6.86 -16.57
CA ARG A 84 7.37 7.57 -16.24
C ARG A 84 8.61 6.65 -16.25
N GLY A 85 8.45 5.40 -16.69
CA GLY A 85 9.53 4.42 -16.79
C GLY A 85 9.88 3.71 -15.48
N GLY A 86 8.99 3.71 -14.50
CA GLY A 86 9.16 3.03 -13.21
C GLY A 86 9.42 1.53 -13.36
N ASN A 87 8.80 0.91 -14.37
CA ASN A 87 8.95 -0.52 -14.66
C ASN A 87 9.95 -0.83 -15.79
N ALA A 88 10.86 0.09 -16.15
CA ALA A 88 11.75 -0.07 -17.31
C ALA A 88 12.66 -1.31 -17.23
N TYR A 89 13.13 -1.67 -16.04
CA TYR A 89 14.07 -2.77 -15.86
C TYR A 89 13.36 -4.10 -15.60
N TRP A 90 13.66 -5.13 -16.40
CA TRP A 90 13.03 -6.44 -16.23
C TRP A 90 13.35 -7.11 -14.89
N VAL A 91 14.55 -6.84 -14.33
CA VAL A 91 14.99 -7.35 -13.04
C VAL A 91 14.09 -6.81 -11.92
N ASP A 92 13.84 -5.48 -11.92
CA ASP A 92 12.97 -4.84 -10.94
C ASP A 92 11.55 -5.43 -11.02
N ARG A 93 11.00 -5.58 -12.24
CA ARG A 93 9.68 -6.22 -12.46
C ARG A 93 9.61 -7.64 -11.96
N PHE A 94 10.65 -8.43 -12.23
CA PHE A 94 10.68 -9.84 -11.82
C PHE A 94 10.65 -9.96 -10.30
N PHE A 95 11.58 -9.30 -9.60
CA PHE A 95 11.66 -9.42 -8.15
C PHE A 95 10.48 -8.74 -7.45
N ALA A 96 10.10 -7.53 -7.83
CA ALA A 96 8.98 -6.84 -7.20
C ALA A 96 7.70 -7.67 -7.29
N ARG A 97 7.29 -8.13 -8.48
CA ARG A 97 6.05 -8.89 -8.66
C ARG A 97 6.03 -10.21 -7.89
N HIS A 98 7.16 -10.92 -7.82
CA HIS A 98 7.22 -12.18 -7.05
C HIS A 98 7.18 -11.94 -5.54
N LEU A 99 7.89 -10.91 -5.05
CA LEU A 99 7.87 -10.56 -3.63
C LEU A 99 6.51 -10.02 -3.21
N VAL A 100 5.87 -9.20 -4.05
CA VAL A 100 4.51 -8.69 -3.81
C VAL A 100 3.48 -9.82 -3.81
N LEU A 101 3.62 -10.84 -4.66
CA LEU A 101 2.75 -12.01 -4.61
C LEU A 101 2.87 -12.77 -3.27
N ILE A 102 4.09 -12.93 -2.75
CA ILE A 102 4.31 -13.51 -1.42
C ILE A 102 3.71 -12.61 -0.34
N TYR A 103 3.94 -11.30 -0.44
CA TYR A 103 3.42 -10.31 0.48
C TYR A 103 1.87 -10.28 0.50
N TYR A 104 1.23 -10.42 -0.66
CA TYR A 104 -0.22 -10.57 -0.76
C TYR A 104 -0.73 -11.75 0.12
N TRP A 105 -0.13 -12.94 -0.01
CA TRP A 105 -0.53 -14.10 0.80
C TRP A 105 -0.24 -13.91 2.30
N VAL A 106 0.86 -13.23 2.63
CA VAL A 106 1.13 -12.85 4.03
C VAL A 106 0.01 -11.93 4.55
N ASN A 107 -0.43 -10.94 3.76
CA ASN A 107 -1.54 -10.05 4.14
C ASN A 107 -2.87 -10.78 4.25
N VAL A 108 -3.17 -11.75 3.38
CA VAL A 108 -4.38 -12.59 3.50
C VAL A 108 -4.41 -13.29 4.87
N VAL A 109 -3.33 -13.95 5.26
CA VAL A 109 -3.23 -14.61 6.57
C VAL A 109 -3.25 -13.59 7.71
N TYR A 110 -2.52 -12.50 7.56
CA TYR A 110 -2.41 -11.47 8.59
C TYR A 110 -3.76 -10.79 8.85
N TYR A 111 -4.47 -10.39 7.81
CA TYR A 111 -5.79 -9.79 7.93
C TYR A 111 -6.84 -10.79 8.45
N TRP A 112 -6.75 -12.06 8.06
CA TRP A 112 -7.61 -13.10 8.62
C TRP A 112 -7.46 -13.25 10.13
N LEU A 113 -6.21 -13.26 10.63
CA LEU A 113 -5.89 -13.47 12.04
C LEU A 113 -6.04 -12.19 12.89
N SER A 114 -5.68 -11.04 12.36
CA SER A 114 -5.65 -9.78 13.09
C SER A 114 -5.92 -8.59 12.16
N PRO A 115 -7.19 -8.33 11.79
CA PRO A 115 -7.55 -7.26 10.85
C PRO A 115 -7.00 -5.90 11.27
N ARG A 116 -7.15 -5.55 12.56
CA ARG A 116 -6.67 -4.28 13.09
C ARG A 116 -5.15 -4.08 12.94
N SER A 117 -4.38 -5.15 13.12
CA SER A 117 -2.92 -5.06 12.97
C SER A 117 -2.51 -5.00 11.50
N ALA A 118 -3.25 -5.66 10.62
CA ALA A 118 -3.04 -5.58 9.18
C ALA A 118 -3.33 -4.16 8.65
N TYR A 119 -4.43 -3.55 9.07
CA TYR A 119 -4.72 -2.15 8.76
C TYR A 119 -3.67 -1.19 9.30
N HIS A 120 -3.15 -1.43 10.51
CA HIS A 120 -2.06 -0.61 11.04
C HIS A 120 -0.80 -0.70 10.19
N LEU A 121 -0.46 -1.88 9.67
CA LEU A 121 0.70 -2.01 8.77
C LEU A 121 0.48 -1.21 7.48
N SER A 122 -0.69 -1.34 6.86
CA SER A 122 -1.03 -0.59 5.65
C SER A 122 -1.07 0.92 5.92
N TYR A 123 -1.66 1.37 7.03
CA TYR A 123 -1.63 2.76 7.45
C TYR A 123 -0.21 3.35 7.53
N GLU A 124 0.74 2.62 8.11
CA GLU A 124 2.15 3.05 8.18
C GLU A 124 2.80 3.10 6.79
N ILE A 125 2.40 2.21 5.86
CA ILE A 125 2.88 2.20 4.48
C ILE A 125 2.40 3.46 3.75
N GLU A 126 1.12 3.82 3.85
CA GLU A 126 0.56 5.02 3.21
C GLU A 126 1.18 6.31 3.75
N LEU A 127 1.37 6.41 5.07
CA LEU A 127 2.10 7.55 5.64
C LEU A 127 3.54 7.66 5.12
N HIS A 128 4.19 6.53 4.88
CA HIS A 128 5.53 6.52 4.30
C HIS A 128 5.51 6.93 2.82
N ALA A 129 4.49 6.52 2.07
CA ALA A 129 4.31 6.91 0.68
C ALA A 129 4.07 8.42 0.58
N GLU A 130 3.15 8.99 1.37
CA GLU A 130 2.92 10.44 1.47
C GLU A 130 4.23 11.20 1.72
N ASP A 131 5.00 10.82 2.75
CA ASP A 131 6.29 11.45 3.09
C ASP A 131 7.33 11.33 1.96
N THR A 132 7.33 10.21 1.27
CA THR A 132 8.22 9.94 0.13
C THR A 132 7.93 10.89 -1.04
N TYR A 133 6.66 11.06 -1.42
CA TYR A 133 6.26 11.98 -2.47
C TYR A 133 6.45 13.44 -2.08
N ALA A 134 6.14 13.81 -0.83
CA ALA A 134 6.40 15.15 -0.31
C ALA A 134 7.89 15.52 -0.35
N LYS A 135 8.77 14.59 -0.01
CA LYS A 135 10.22 14.79 -0.11
C LYS A 135 10.67 14.95 -1.55
N TYR A 136 10.15 14.14 -2.47
CA TYR A 136 10.48 14.24 -3.89
C TYR A 136 10.13 15.61 -4.44
N LEU A 137 8.89 16.07 -4.26
CA LEU A 137 8.44 17.40 -4.71
C LEU A 137 9.30 18.52 -4.17
N LYS A 138 9.67 18.44 -2.90
CA LYS A 138 10.48 19.47 -2.23
C LYS A 138 11.94 19.50 -2.69
N TYR A 139 12.58 18.33 -2.86
CA TYR A 139 14.02 18.28 -3.14
C TYR A 139 14.34 18.42 -4.63
N GLU A 140 13.45 17.96 -5.51
CA GLU A 140 13.61 18.15 -6.95
C GLU A 140 13.14 19.53 -7.44
N ASP A 141 12.56 20.35 -6.52
CA ASP A 141 11.97 21.67 -6.82
C ASP A 141 11.06 21.60 -8.06
N CYS A 142 10.27 20.50 -8.14
CA CYS A 142 9.44 20.21 -9.30
C CYS A 142 7.95 20.44 -9.00
N ASP A 143 7.26 21.06 -9.95
CA ASP A 143 5.80 21.25 -9.95
C ASP A 143 5.16 20.05 -10.70
N ASP A 144 5.30 18.84 -10.14
CA ASP A 144 4.68 17.63 -10.67
C ASP A 144 3.31 17.43 -10.03
N LYS A 145 2.26 17.92 -10.71
CA LYS A 145 0.88 17.90 -10.21
C LYS A 145 0.32 16.50 -10.04
N ASP A 146 0.80 15.54 -10.83
CA ASP A 146 0.35 14.15 -10.70
C ASP A 146 0.94 13.53 -9.44
N ILE A 147 2.22 13.77 -9.13
CA ILE A 147 2.82 13.35 -7.85
C ILE A 147 2.17 14.08 -6.66
N GLU A 148 1.82 15.36 -6.80
CA GLU A 148 1.11 16.09 -5.74
C GLU A 148 -0.27 15.48 -5.48
N ARG A 149 -1.00 15.09 -6.53
CA ARG A 149 -2.29 14.40 -6.41
C ARG A 149 -2.13 13.05 -5.72
N ILE A 150 -1.18 12.22 -6.16
CA ILE A 150 -0.88 10.92 -5.55
C ILE A 150 -0.56 11.09 -4.06
N MET A 151 0.29 12.05 -3.69
CA MET A 151 0.60 12.35 -2.28
C MET A 151 -0.65 12.66 -1.45
N ILE A 152 -1.62 13.37 -2.02
CA ILE A 152 -2.89 13.69 -1.34
C ILE A 152 -3.75 12.42 -1.21
N ASP A 153 -3.77 11.57 -2.23
CA ASP A 153 -4.50 10.30 -2.22
C ASP A 153 -3.94 9.36 -1.14
N GLU A 154 -2.60 9.23 -0.99
CA GLU A 154 -1.97 8.43 0.06
C GLU A 154 -2.35 8.88 1.48
N LYS A 155 -2.39 10.20 1.68
CA LYS A 155 -2.85 10.76 2.94
C LYS A 155 -4.31 10.40 3.23
N HIS A 156 -5.15 10.39 2.21
CA HIS A 156 -6.56 10.00 2.33
C HIS A 156 -6.70 8.52 2.66
N HIS A 157 -5.95 7.65 1.95
CA HIS A 157 -5.90 6.21 2.24
C HIS A 157 -5.47 5.92 3.68
N ALA A 158 -4.45 6.62 4.18
CA ALA A 158 -4.04 6.50 5.58
C ALA A 158 -5.19 6.86 6.54
N GLN A 159 -5.96 7.91 6.26
CA GLN A 159 -7.09 8.29 7.10
C GLN A 159 -8.20 7.22 7.08
N GLU A 160 -8.55 6.69 5.91
CA GLU A 160 -9.56 5.65 5.74
C GLU A 160 -9.17 4.35 6.45
N LEU A 161 -7.90 3.94 6.36
CA LEU A 161 -7.38 2.78 7.10
C LEU A 161 -7.46 2.97 8.62
N LYS A 162 -7.22 4.18 9.10
CA LYS A 162 -7.40 4.52 10.52
C LYS A 162 -8.86 4.39 10.95
N GLU A 163 -9.77 4.87 10.15
CA GLU A 163 -11.22 4.74 10.39
C GLU A 163 -11.66 3.26 10.37
N ALA A 164 -11.16 2.47 9.42
CA ALA A 164 -11.39 1.03 9.37
C ALA A 164 -10.87 0.31 10.64
N MET A 165 -9.72 0.71 11.19
CA MET A 165 -9.21 0.19 12.47
C MET A 165 -10.13 0.50 13.67
N GLU A 166 -10.83 1.64 13.66
CA GLU A 166 -11.75 2.04 14.73
C GLU A 166 -13.08 1.29 14.64
N MET A 167 -13.52 0.89 13.45
CA MET A 167 -14.74 0.12 13.21
C MET A 167 -14.63 -1.32 13.67
N ILE A 168 -13.43 -1.91 13.60
CA ILE A 168 -13.17 -3.31 13.95
C ILE A 168 -12.91 -3.40 15.46
N LYS A 169 -13.78 -4.14 16.15
CA LYS A 169 -13.69 -4.40 17.59
C LYS A 169 -12.72 -5.53 17.93
#